data_8327d89683b5296b8168ea8fe66d2ea3
#
_entry.id   8327d89683b5296b8168ea8fe66d2ea3
#
_cell.length_a   1.000
_cell.length_b   1.000
_cell.length_c   1.000
_cell.angle_alpha   90.00
_cell.angle_beta   90.00
_cell.angle_gamma   90.00
#
_symmetry.space_group_name_H-M   'P 1'
#
loop_
_entity.id
_entity.type
_entity.pdbx_description
1 polymer ?
#
loop_
_entity_poly.entity_id
_entity_poly.type
_entity_poly.pdbx_seq_one_letter_code
_entity_poly.pdbx_strand_id
1 'polypeptide(L)'
;MTDIIIIGGGPAGVSAALTAKHRNKTVKIISNSAEQSNLWKAKTVENYPGCPNVSGEELLSAFNKQIEDAGIELITGRALNALPMGETFSVSCGQDYYDCKAIILTVGVTQQSTYSGETEFLGKGVSYCATCDGMLYRGKKVAVIGLNEEAASEAELLRSIGCDVEFFDKNRAKKYEICGNDIVTALVADDTLYPVDGVFILRSTIAPNSFLPSLETKDGQIVVDSTMKTSIKGVFAAGDCTGRPYQIAVAVGQGNLAAISASAYIEGK
;
A
#
# COMPACT_ATOMS: atom_id res chain seq x y z
N MET A 1 5.85 -13.24 16.80
CA MET A 1 5.09 -11.97 16.59
C MET A 1 6.11 -10.83 16.53
N THR A 2 6.02 -10.00 15.52
CA THR A 2 6.90 -8.85 15.28
C THR A 2 6.45 -7.65 16.13
N ASP A 3 7.34 -6.78 16.59
CA ASP A 3 6.93 -5.57 17.31
C ASP A 3 6.31 -4.55 16.34
N ILE A 4 6.98 -4.27 15.22
CA ILE A 4 6.56 -3.25 14.25
C ILE A 4 6.63 -3.81 12.83
N ILE A 5 5.52 -3.70 12.09
CA ILE A 5 5.51 -3.89 10.64
C ILE A 5 5.43 -2.51 9.99
N ILE A 6 6.32 -2.29 9.02
CA ILE A 6 6.39 -1.05 8.23
C ILE A 6 5.90 -1.37 6.82
N ILE A 7 4.96 -0.59 6.32
CA ILE A 7 4.41 -0.75 4.98
C ILE A 7 4.99 0.32 4.06
N GLY A 8 5.92 -0.10 3.21
CA GLY A 8 6.67 0.75 2.28
C GLY A 8 8.14 0.87 2.60
N GLY A 9 9.01 0.56 1.63
CA GLY A 9 10.48 0.57 1.71
C GLY A 9 11.14 1.84 1.17
N GLY A 10 10.40 2.95 1.12
CA GLY A 10 10.96 4.26 0.75
C GLY A 10 11.73 4.93 1.89
N PRO A 11 12.16 6.20 1.71
CA PRO A 11 12.99 6.92 2.68
C PRO A 11 12.40 6.96 4.10
N ALA A 12 11.08 7.14 4.22
CA ALA A 12 10.39 7.14 5.51
C ALA A 12 10.42 5.76 6.17
N GLY A 13 10.15 4.70 5.39
CA GLY A 13 10.13 3.33 5.89
C GLY A 13 11.50 2.84 6.34
N VAL A 14 12.54 3.12 5.56
CA VAL A 14 13.92 2.78 5.91
C VAL A 14 14.34 3.50 7.19
N SER A 15 14.09 4.81 7.29
CA SER A 15 14.38 5.58 8.50
C SER A 15 13.64 5.05 9.72
N ALA A 16 12.36 4.72 9.56
CA ALA A 16 11.56 4.13 10.64
C ALA A 16 12.13 2.77 11.08
N ALA A 17 12.49 1.91 10.13
CA ALA A 17 13.02 0.59 10.41
C ALA A 17 14.34 0.63 11.19
N LEU A 18 15.29 1.43 10.73
CA LEU A 18 16.58 1.61 11.39
C LEU A 18 16.41 2.18 12.80
N THR A 19 15.53 3.19 12.95
CA THR A 19 15.25 3.80 14.26
C THR A 19 14.61 2.80 15.23
N ALA A 20 13.62 2.03 14.79
CA ALA A 20 12.98 1.02 15.62
C ALA A 20 13.97 -0.11 16.00
N LYS A 21 14.83 -0.53 15.08
CA LYS A 21 15.88 -1.53 15.34
C LYS A 21 16.85 -1.03 16.40
N HIS A 22 17.32 0.21 16.32
CA HIS A 22 18.19 0.84 17.34
C HIS A 22 17.51 0.99 18.71
N ARG A 23 16.16 0.94 18.75
CA ARG A 23 15.36 0.89 19.96
C ARG A 23 15.04 -0.53 20.43
N ASN A 24 15.77 -1.53 19.93
CA ASN A 24 15.62 -2.95 20.27
C ASN A 24 14.22 -3.50 19.97
N LYS A 25 13.56 -3.02 18.92
CA LYS A 25 12.31 -3.60 18.41
C LYS A 25 12.59 -4.59 17.30
N THR A 26 11.79 -5.63 17.23
CA THR A 26 11.75 -6.51 16.07
C THR A 26 10.95 -5.84 14.97
N VAL A 27 11.53 -5.77 13.77
CA VAL A 27 10.97 -4.99 12.64
C VAL A 27 10.95 -5.84 11.37
N LYS A 28 9.87 -5.73 10.62
CA LYS A 28 9.78 -6.19 9.24
C LYS A 28 9.28 -5.06 8.35
N ILE A 29 9.77 -5.00 7.11
CA ILE A 29 9.25 -4.10 6.08
C ILE A 29 8.53 -4.93 5.05
N ILE A 30 7.31 -4.53 4.67
CA ILE A 30 6.59 -5.06 3.51
C ILE A 30 6.55 -3.96 2.46
N SER A 31 7.11 -4.21 1.29
CA SER A 31 7.18 -3.22 0.20
C SER A 31 7.11 -3.88 -1.16
N ASN A 32 6.54 -3.16 -2.11
CA ASN A 32 6.71 -3.50 -3.52
C ASN A 32 8.19 -3.43 -3.92
N SER A 33 8.52 -3.93 -5.12
CA SER A 33 9.88 -3.82 -5.64
C SER A 33 10.34 -2.36 -5.73
N ALA A 34 11.64 -2.13 -5.56
CA ALA A 34 12.23 -0.80 -5.50
C ALA A 34 11.98 0.03 -6.78
N GLU A 35 11.97 -0.63 -7.94
CA GLU A 35 11.77 -0.04 -9.28
C GLU A 35 10.40 0.63 -9.43
N GLN A 36 9.42 0.21 -8.64
CA GLN A 36 8.07 0.79 -8.66
C GLN A 36 8.01 2.12 -7.89
N SER A 37 9.03 2.44 -7.09
CA SER A 37 9.04 3.67 -6.29
C SER A 37 9.28 4.92 -7.15
N ASN A 38 8.69 6.06 -6.71
CA ASN A 38 8.95 7.35 -7.36
C ASN A 38 10.40 7.80 -7.19
N LEU A 39 11.03 7.43 -6.07
CA LEU A 39 12.44 7.75 -5.84
C LEU A 39 13.34 7.03 -6.83
N TRP A 40 13.14 5.73 -7.08
CA TRP A 40 13.93 4.97 -8.05
C TRP A 40 14.01 5.64 -9.43
N LYS A 41 12.88 6.22 -9.87
CA LYS A 41 12.75 6.87 -11.19
C LYS A 41 13.42 8.26 -11.26
N ALA A 42 13.87 8.81 -10.15
CA ALA A 42 14.53 10.12 -10.12
C ALA A 42 15.95 10.02 -10.74
N LYS A 43 16.19 10.79 -11.81
CA LYS A 43 17.47 10.78 -12.51
C LYS A 43 18.60 11.34 -11.64
N THR A 44 18.30 12.36 -10.85
CA THR A 44 19.26 13.04 -9.97
C THR A 44 18.55 13.55 -8.72
N VAL A 45 19.17 13.35 -7.57
CA VAL A 45 18.79 13.88 -6.26
C VAL A 45 19.89 14.85 -5.82
N GLU A 46 19.56 16.15 -5.76
CA GLU A 46 20.55 17.21 -5.46
C GLU A 46 20.40 17.75 -4.03
N ASN A 47 19.22 17.61 -3.45
CA ASN A 47 18.83 18.27 -2.20
C ASN A 47 18.77 17.35 -0.99
N TYR A 48 19.41 16.18 -1.04
CA TYR A 48 19.52 15.30 0.11
C TYR A 48 20.91 15.42 0.74
N PRO A 49 21.04 15.99 1.96
CA PRO A 49 22.34 16.25 2.59
C PRO A 49 23.18 14.99 2.73
N GLY A 50 24.46 15.08 2.39
CA GLY A 50 25.40 13.97 2.44
C GLY A 50 25.46 13.09 1.19
N CYS A 51 24.49 13.21 0.27
CA CYS A 51 24.42 12.44 -0.97
C CYS A 51 24.17 13.37 -2.18
N PRO A 52 25.15 14.23 -2.55
CA PRO A 52 24.97 15.15 -3.67
C PRO A 52 25.02 14.41 -5.02
N ASN A 53 24.11 14.79 -5.93
CA ASN A 53 24.11 14.33 -7.33
C ASN A 53 24.05 12.80 -7.51
N VAL A 54 23.38 12.08 -6.62
CA VAL A 54 23.12 10.64 -6.78
C VAL A 54 21.82 10.42 -7.54
N SER A 55 21.70 9.31 -8.27
CA SER A 55 20.42 8.89 -8.81
C SER A 55 19.50 8.37 -7.69
N GLY A 56 18.21 8.36 -7.96
CA GLY A 56 17.26 7.76 -7.01
C GLY A 56 17.47 6.26 -6.82
N GLU A 57 17.92 5.56 -7.88
CA GLU A 57 18.33 4.16 -7.83
C GLU A 57 19.52 3.93 -6.89
N GLU A 58 20.59 4.71 -7.04
CA GLU A 58 21.77 4.62 -6.16
C GLU A 58 21.41 4.90 -4.70
N LEU A 59 20.60 5.94 -4.45
CA LEU A 59 20.19 6.30 -3.10
C LEU A 59 19.32 5.23 -2.45
N LEU A 60 18.33 4.69 -3.18
CA LEU A 60 17.46 3.64 -2.67
C LEU A 60 18.22 2.31 -2.48
N SER A 61 19.16 2.00 -3.36
CA SER A 61 20.05 0.84 -3.19
C SER A 61 20.91 0.96 -1.93
N ALA A 62 21.45 2.17 -1.64
CA ALA A 62 22.17 2.42 -0.40
C ALA A 62 21.27 2.26 0.84
N PHE A 63 20.01 2.70 0.77
CA PHE A 63 19.03 2.50 1.84
C PHE A 63 18.73 1.01 2.07
N ASN A 64 18.50 0.24 0.99
CA ASN A 64 18.24 -1.20 1.08
C ASN A 64 19.43 -1.95 1.66
N LYS A 65 20.66 -1.55 1.30
CA LYS A 65 21.86 -2.12 1.90
C LYS A 65 21.94 -1.88 3.42
N GLN A 66 21.55 -0.70 3.90
CA GLN A 66 21.50 -0.43 5.35
C GLN A 66 20.48 -1.32 6.08
N ILE A 67 19.34 -1.61 5.45
CA ILE A 67 18.31 -2.53 5.98
C ILE A 67 18.88 -3.94 6.08
N GLU A 68 19.56 -4.42 5.04
CA GLU A 68 20.22 -5.72 5.00
C GLU A 68 21.31 -5.83 6.08
N ASP A 69 22.22 -4.85 6.13
CA ASP A 69 23.32 -4.80 7.09
C ASP A 69 22.82 -4.74 8.55
N ALA A 70 21.65 -4.14 8.80
CA ALA A 70 20.98 -4.12 10.10
C ALA A 70 20.23 -5.42 10.43
N GLY A 71 20.20 -6.39 9.51
CA GLY A 71 19.46 -7.65 9.67
C GLY A 71 17.95 -7.42 9.81
N ILE A 72 17.39 -6.47 9.08
CA ILE A 72 15.95 -6.20 9.01
C ILE A 72 15.38 -6.94 7.80
N GLU A 73 14.34 -7.73 8.02
CA GLU A 73 13.68 -8.47 6.96
C GLU A 73 12.86 -7.55 6.06
N LEU A 74 13.18 -7.55 4.76
CA LEU A 74 12.42 -6.88 3.71
C LEU A 74 11.62 -7.93 2.93
N ILE A 75 10.31 -7.89 3.06
CA ILE A 75 9.35 -8.75 2.37
C ILE A 75 8.92 -8.02 1.10
N THR A 76 9.29 -8.56 -0.06
CA THR A 76 8.84 -8.01 -1.35
C THR A 76 7.42 -8.48 -1.62
N GLY A 77 6.50 -7.53 -1.72
CA GLY A 77 5.09 -7.80 -1.98
C GLY A 77 4.20 -6.62 -1.59
N ARG A 78 2.94 -6.74 -1.99
CA ARG A 78 1.92 -5.74 -1.67
C ARG A 78 1.17 -6.11 -0.40
N ALA A 79 1.26 -5.28 0.63
CA ALA A 79 0.40 -5.40 1.79
C ALA A 79 -1.04 -5.04 1.37
N LEU A 80 -2.00 -5.94 1.63
CA LEU A 80 -3.36 -5.86 1.08
C LEU A 80 -4.35 -5.27 2.09
N ASN A 81 -4.28 -5.72 3.32
CA ASN A 81 -5.09 -5.21 4.43
C ASN A 81 -4.39 -5.45 5.77
N ALA A 82 -4.88 -4.79 6.81
CA ALA A 82 -4.52 -5.07 8.20
C ALA A 82 -5.79 -5.25 9.03
N LEU A 83 -5.86 -6.37 9.73
CA LEU A 83 -6.97 -6.71 10.60
C LEU A 83 -6.59 -6.43 12.07
N PRO A 84 -7.32 -5.57 12.77
CA PRO A 84 -7.16 -5.40 14.21
C PRO A 84 -7.54 -6.71 14.95
N MET A 85 -6.64 -7.19 15.82
CA MET A 85 -6.77 -8.40 16.61
C MET A 85 -6.66 -8.07 18.12
N GLY A 86 -7.54 -7.23 18.60
CA GLY A 86 -7.46 -6.66 19.95
C GLY A 86 -6.34 -5.60 20.05
N GLU A 87 -5.25 -5.90 20.78
CA GLU A 87 -4.10 -4.99 20.92
C GLU A 87 -2.99 -5.22 19.87
N THR A 88 -3.23 -6.10 18.92
CA THR A 88 -2.30 -6.46 17.84
C THR A 88 -2.96 -6.32 16.49
N PHE A 89 -2.18 -6.51 15.44
CA PHE A 89 -2.64 -6.47 14.05
C PHE A 89 -2.14 -7.69 13.30
N SER A 90 -2.94 -8.17 12.34
CA SER A 90 -2.52 -9.16 11.35
C SER A 90 -2.52 -8.53 9.98
N VAL A 91 -1.35 -8.42 9.35
CA VAL A 91 -1.13 -7.79 8.04
C VAL A 91 -1.04 -8.86 6.98
N SER A 92 -1.87 -8.78 5.94
CA SER A 92 -1.80 -9.71 4.81
C SER A 92 -0.87 -9.19 3.70
N CYS A 93 -0.07 -10.10 3.15
CA CYS A 93 0.77 -9.88 1.96
C CYS A 93 0.72 -11.15 1.09
N GLY A 94 0.08 -11.07 -0.05
CA GLY A 94 -0.23 -12.27 -0.85
C GLY A 94 -1.11 -13.26 -0.08
N GLN A 95 -0.61 -14.48 0.11
CA GLN A 95 -1.28 -15.53 0.91
C GLN A 95 -0.79 -15.59 2.36
N ASP A 96 0.24 -14.82 2.70
CA ASP A 96 0.86 -14.83 4.03
C ASP A 96 0.24 -13.76 4.94
N TYR A 97 0.30 -14.06 6.25
CA TYR A 97 -0.16 -13.16 7.31
C TYR A 97 0.96 -12.93 8.31
N TYR A 98 1.15 -11.68 8.70
CA TYR A 98 2.21 -11.25 9.60
C TYR A 98 1.61 -10.51 10.79
N ASP A 99 1.80 -11.04 12.00
CA ASP A 99 1.29 -10.43 13.22
C ASP A 99 2.27 -9.45 13.83
N CYS A 100 1.74 -8.29 14.29
CA CYS A 100 2.54 -7.25 14.94
C CYS A 100 1.76 -6.49 16.02
N LYS A 101 2.52 -5.76 16.87
CA LYS A 101 1.97 -4.88 17.90
C LYS A 101 1.65 -3.49 17.38
N ALA A 102 2.39 -3.02 16.38
CA ALA A 102 2.19 -1.70 15.77
C ALA A 102 2.48 -1.73 14.27
N ILE A 103 1.85 -0.82 13.54
CA ILE A 103 2.03 -0.61 12.10
C ILE A 103 2.53 0.81 11.85
N ILE A 104 3.51 0.96 10.94
CA ILE A 104 3.92 2.27 10.42
C ILE A 104 3.65 2.28 8.91
N LEU A 105 2.75 3.15 8.46
CA LEU A 105 2.40 3.34 7.05
C LEU A 105 3.35 4.36 6.42
N THR A 106 4.11 3.93 5.41
CA THR A 106 5.07 4.76 4.66
C THR A 106 4.90 4.53 3.15
N VAL A 107 3.64 4.46 2.73
CA VAL A 107 3.22 4.02 1.39
C VAL A 107 3.44 5.07 0.28
N GLY A 108 3.99 6.24 0.62
CA GLY A 108 4.24 7.31 -0.34
C GLY A 108 2.96 7.98 -0.84
N VAL A 109 3.04 8.67 -1.99
CA VAL A 109 1.86 9.29 -2.60
C VAL A 109 1.00 8.21 -3.22
N THR A 110 -0.19 8.02 -2.69
CA THR A 110 -1.22 7.20 -3.32
C THR A 110 -1.99 8.07 -4.32
N GLN A 111 -1.75 7.90 -5.61
CA GLN A 111 -2.61 8.53 -6.62
C GLN A 111 -3.98 7.84 -6.59
N GLN A 112 -4.93 8.46 -5.95
CA GLN A 112 -6.32 8.04 -6.01
C GLN A 112 -7.02 8.74 -7.19
N SER A 113 -6.96 8.15 -8.36
CA SER A 113 -8.08 8.28 -9.26
C SER A 113 -9.10 7.21 -8.86
N THR A 114 -10.10 7.58 -8.09
CA THR A 114 -11.25 6.72 -7.83
C THR A 114 -12.17 6.77 -9.05
N TYR A 115 -12.61 5.61 -9.52
CA TYR A 115 -13.63 5.53 -10.55
C TYR A 115 -15.02 5.76 -9.94
N SER A 116 -15.96 6.25 -10.75
CA SER A 116 -17.36 6.36 -10.35
C SER A 116 -17.88 5.00 -9.86
N GLY A 117 -18.53 4.94 -8.69
CA GLY A 117 -19.02 3.71 -8.07
C GLY A 117 -17.97 2.89 -7.31
N GLU A 118 -16.67 3.17 -7.46
CA GLU A 118 -15.60 2.36 -6.83
C GLU A 118 -15.74 2.27 -5.31
N THR A 119 -15.89 3.41 -4.64
CA THR A 119 -16.00 3.45 -3.17
C THR A 119 -17.34 2.89 -2.68
N GLU A 120 -18.41 3.11 -3.42
CA GLU A 120 -19.77 2.67 -3.09
C GLU A 120 -19.87 1.15 -3.10
N PHE A 121 -19.26 0.50 -4.10
CA PHE A 121 -19.31 -0.94 -4.31
C PHE A 121 -18.10 -1.70 -3.74
N LEU A 122 -17.21 -1.05 -3.02
CA LEU A 122 -16.08 -1.73 -2.37
C LEU A 122 -16.58 -2.79 -1.37
N GLY A 123 -16.18 -4.05 -1.56
CA GLY A 123 -16.69 -5.19 -0.82
C GLY A 123 -18.10 -5.67 -1.22
N LYS A 124 -18.75 -4.96 -2.17
CA LYS A 124 -20.06 -5.30 -2.74
C LYS A 124 -19.97 -5.59 -4.24
N GLY A 125 -18.86 -6.14 -4.68
CA GLY A 125 -18.57 -6.42 -6.08
C GLY A 125 -17.29 -5.75 -6.57
N VAL A 126 -16.75 -4.72 -5.92
CA VAL A 126 -15.42 -4.17 -6.17
C VAL A 126 -14.42 -4.79 -5.23
N SER A 127 -13.28 -5.22 -5.78
CA SER A 127 -12.12 -5.75 -5.03
C SER A 127 -10.81 -5.17 -5.56
N TYR A 128 -9.79 -5.12 -4.69
CA TYR A 128 -8.43 -4.71 -5.03
C TYR A 128 -7.44 -5.88 -5.02
N CYS A 129 -7.91 -7.11 -4.79
CA CYS A 129 -7.07 -8.28 -4.58
C CYS A 129 -7.69 -9.53 -5.22
N ALA A 130 -7.12 -9.98 -6.34
CA ALA A 130 -7.56 -11.20 -7.01
C ALA A 130 -7.36 -12.45 -6.15
N THR A 131 -6.22 -12.52 -5.45
CA THR A 131 -5.88 -13.66 -4.57
C THR A 131 -6.82 -13.76 -3.36
N CYS A 132 -7.25 -12.60 -2.79
CA CYS A 132 -8.10 -12.59 -1.61
C CYS A 132 -9.55 -13.00 -1.93
N ASP A 133 -10.12 -12.41 -2.98
CA ASP A 133 -11.55 -12.45 -3.22
C ASP A 133 -11.92 -13.31 -4.44
N GLY A 134 -10.95 -13.74 -5.24
CA GLY A 134 -11.19 -14.43 -6.52
C GLY A 134 -12.10 -15.66 -6.38
N MET A 135 -11.96 -16.42 -5.29
CA MET A 135 -12.79 -17.61 -5.04
C MET A 135 -14.28 -17.29 -4.88
N LEU A 136 -14.66 -16.07 -4.45
CA LEU A 136 -16.06 -15.62 -4.33
C LEU A 136 -16.72 -15.43 -5.71
N TYR A 137 -15.90 -15.33 -6.76
CA TYR A 137 -16.32 -15.07 -8.13
C TYR A 137 -16.16 -16.28 -9.05
N ARG A 138 -15.87 -17.46 -8.52
CA ARG A 138 -15.79 -18.69 -9.30
C ARG A 138 -17.08 -18.94 -10.08
N GLY A 139 -16.97 -19.16 -11.39
CA GLY A 139 -18.11 -19.34 -12.30
C GLY A 139 -18.86 -18.06 -12.66
N LYS A 140 -18.38 -16.89 -12.22
CA LYS A 140 -18.98 -15.58 -12.50
C LYS A 140 -18.13 -14.82 -13.52
N LYS A 141 -18.75 -13.80 -14.11
CA LYS A 141 -18.07 -12.88 -15.01
C LYS A 141 -17.52 -11.68 -14.23
N VAL A 142 -16.24 -11.40 -14.41
CA VAL A 142 -15.57 -10.29 -13.72
C VAL A 142 -14.79 -9.41 -14.70
N ALA A 143 -14.77 -8.10 -14.43
CA ALA A 143 -13.86 -7.17 -15.09
C ALA A 143 -12.60 -7.01 -14.24
N VAL A 144 -11.45 -6.94 -14.90
CA VAL A 144 -10.18 -6.62 -14.26
C VAL A 144 -9.61 -5.35 -14.88
N ILE A 145 -9.50 -4.27 -14.10
CA ILE A 145 -8.84 -3.03 -14.50
C ILE A 145 -7.40 -3.11 -14.01
N GLY A 146 -6.48 -3.40 -14.94
CA GLY A 146 -5.06 -3.59 -14.67
C GLY A 146 -4.29 -2.28 -14.75
N LEU A 147 -3.79 -1.80 -13.61
CA LEU A 147 -3.07 -0.53 -13.45
C LEU A 147 -1.63 -0.73 -12.94
N ASN A 148 -1.24 -1.96 -12.65
CA ASN A 148 0.11 -2.36 -12.27
C ASN A 148 0.66 -3.44 -13.22
N GLU A 149 1.93 -3.78 -13.08
CA GLU A 149 2.61 -4.77 -13.92
C GLU A 149 2.16 -6.20 -13.64
N GLU A 150 1.67 -6.48 -12.44
CA GLU A 150 1.22 -7.80 -11.98
C GLU A 150 -0.23 -8.10 -12.38
N ALA A 151 -0.98 -7.09 -12.84
CA ALA A 151 -2.41 -7.23 -13.13
C ALA A 151 -2.75 -8.32 -14.15
N ALA A 152 -1.87 -8.53 -15.15
CA ALA A 152 -2.06 -9.59 -16.12
C ALA A 152 -1.98 -10.98 -15.49
N SER A 153 -1.00 -11.21 -14.61
CA SER A 153 -0.86 -12.48 -13.90
C SER A 153 -1.97 -12.71 -12.87
N GLU A 154 -2.45 -11.65 -12.20
CA GLU A 154 -3.61 -11.72 -11.31
C GLU A 154 -4.90 -12.02 -12.10
N ALA A 155 -5.04 -11.52 -13.33
CA ALA A 155 -6.17 -11.87 -14.20
C ALA A 155 -6.12 -13.35 -14.64
N GLU A 156 -4.93 -13.90 -14.92
CA GLU A 156 -4.77 -15.33 -15.21
C GLU A 156 -5.09 -16.19 -13.99
N LEU A 157 -4.73 -15.74 -12.78
CA LEU A 157 -5.14 -16.40 -11.55
C LEU A 157 -6.68 -16.50 -11.46
N LEU A 158 -7.41 -15.41 -11.72
CA LEU A 158 -8.88 -15.43 -11.73
C LEU A 158 -9.44 -16.40 -12.77
N ARG A 159 -8.86 -16.46 -13.98
CA ARG A 159 -9.25 -17.46 -15.01
C ARG A 159 -9.00 -18.88 -14.52
N SER A 160 -7.86 -19.15 -13.89
CA SER A 160 -7.52 -20.47 -13.35
C SER A 160 -8.46 -20.92 -12.24
N ILE A 161 -9.02 -19.98 -11.46
CA ILE A 161 -10.05 -20.21 -10.43
C ILE A 161 -11.39 -20.57 -11.09
N GLY A 162 -11.59 -20.24 -12.37
CA GLY A 162 -12.82 -20.49 -13.12
C GLY A 162 -13.71 -19.27 -13.30
N CYS A 163 -13.17 -18.06 -13.20
CA CYS A 163 -13.88 -16.82 -13.54
C CYS A 163 -13.84 -16.58 -15.06
N ASP A 164 -14.92 -16.00 -15.61
CA ASP A 164 -14.91 -15.40 -16.95
C ASP A 164 -14.36 -13.97 -16.83
N VAL A 165 -13.14 -13.74 -17.33
CA VAL A 165 -12.38 -12.50 -17.06
C VAL A 165 -12.31 -11.62 -18.29
N GLU A 166 -12.92 -10.43 -18.19
CA GLU A 166 -12.75 -9.31 -19.11
C GLU A 166 -11.62 -8.40 -18.63
N PHE A 167 -10.47 -8.42 -19.30
CA PHE A 167 -9.29 -7.67 -18.88
C PHE A 167 -9.17 -6.32 -19.57
N PHE A 168 -9.01 -5.26 -18.80
CA PHE A 168 -8.79 -3.88 -19.24
C PHE A 168 -7.41 -3.44 -18.82
N ASP A 169 -6.48 -3.37 -19.76
CA ASP A 169 -5.21 -2.72 -19.53
C ASP A 169 -5.36 -1.17 -19.45
N LYS A 170 -4.29 -0.49 -19.06
CA LYS A 170 -4.27 0.98 -18.91
C LYS A 170 -4.57 1.77 -20.19
N ASN A 171 -4.58 1.12 -21.36
CA ASN A 171 -4.80 1.77 -22.66
C ASN A 171 -6.17 1.45 -23.26
N ARG A 172 -6.91 0.48 -22.70
CA ARG A 172 -8.15 -0.04 -23.29
C ARG A 172 -9.33 0.92 -23.14
N ALA A 173 -9.38 1.71 -22.06
CA ALA A 173 -10.38 2.75 -21.87
C ALA A 173 -9.81 3.93 -21.07
N LYS A 174 -10.41 5.11 -21.25
CA LYS A 174 -10.01 6.35 -20.58
C LYS A 174 -10.86 6.62 -19.35
N LYS A 175 -12.11 6.18 -19.37
CA LYS A 175 -13.09 6.42 -18.30
C LYS A 175 -13.73 5.09 -17.91
N TYR A 176 -13.87 4.87 -16.61
CA TYR A 176 -14.58 3.74 -16.05
C TYR A 176 -15.67 4.23 -15.09
N GLU A 177 -16.83 3.56 -15.14
CA GLU A 177 -17.91 3.75 -14.19
C GLU A 177 -18.44 2.37 -13.77
N ILE A 178 -18.51 2.12 -12.48
CA ILE A 178 -18.97 0.87 -11.90
C ILE A 178 -20.42 1.04 -11.50
N CYS A 179 -21.27 0.19 -12.04
CA CYS A 179 -22.72 0.30 -11.91
C CYS A 179 -23.31 -0.89 -11.17
N GLY A 180 -24.35 -0.62 -10.40
CA GLY A 180 -25.10 -1.63 -9.68
C GLY A 180 -26.21 -0.99 -8.85
N ASN A 181 -26.88 -1.83 -8.06
CA ASN A 181 -27.82 -1.36 -7.02
C ASN A 181 -27.20 -1.67 -5.65
N ASP A 182 -27.50 -2.83 -5.06
CA ASP A 182 -26.87 -3.27 -3.79
C ASP A 182 -25.47 -3.85 -4.01
N ILE A 183 -25.23 -4.45 -5.17
CA ILE A 183 -23.98 -5.06 -5.61
C ILE A 183 -23.66 -4.63 -7.06
N VAL A 184 -22.42 -4.83 -7.49
CA VAL A 184 -22.00 -4.59 -8.88
C VAL A 184 -22.81 -5.46 -9.83
N THR A 185 -23.26 -4.86 -10.94
CA THR A 185 -23.94 -5.55 -12.06
C THR A 185 -23.33 -5.25 -13.40
N ALA A 186 -22.53 -4.17 -13.53
CA ALA A 186 -21.87 -3.81 -14.78
C ALA A 186 -20.66 -2.91 -14.56
N LEU A 187 -19.75 -2.92 -15.52
CA LEU A 187 -18.71 -1.91 -15.73
C LEU A 187 -19.03 -1.18 -17.04
N VAL A 188 -19.03 0.15 -17.02
CA VAL A 188 -19.02 0.98 -18.22
C VAL A 188 -17.59 1.43 -18.46
N ALA A 189 -17.03 1.06 -19.62
CA ALA A 189 -15.71 1.49 -20.06
C ALA A 189 -15.87 2.40 -21.28
N ASP A 190 -15.52 3.67 -21.15
CA ASP A 190 -15.92 4.77 -22.02
C ASP A 190 -17.46 4.76 -22.21
N ASP A 191 -17.98 4.44 -23.39
CA ASP A 191 -19.42 4.40 -23.66
C ASP A 191 -19.95 2.95 -23.82
N THR A 192 -19.15 1.93 -23.48
CA THR A 192 -19.51 0.53 -23.65
C THR A 192 -19.81 -0.13 -22.30
N LEU A 193 -20.99 -0.72 -22.19
CA LEU A 193 -21.42 -1.44 -20.99
C LEU A 193 -21.02 -2.92 -21.07
N TYR A 194 -20.37 -3.38 -20.01
CA TYR A 194 -19.96 -4.77 -19.79
C TYR A 194 -20.71 -5.33 -18.58
N PRO A 195 -21.70 -6.24 -18.77
CA PRO A 195 -22.35 -6.92 -17.67
C PRO A 195 -21.33 -7.80 -16.92
N VAL A 196 -21.14 -7.57 -15.63
CA VAL A 196 -20.19 -8.31 -14.78
C VAL A 196 -20.73 -8.43 -13.35
N ASP A 197 -20.35 -9.51 -12.67
CA ASP A 197 -20.70 -9.76 -11.26
C ASP A 197 -19.70 -9.11 -10.29
N GLY A 198 -18.55 -8.66 -10.79
CA GLY A 198 -17.53 -7.99 -10.00
C GLY A 198 -16.50 -7.26 -10.82
N VAL A 199 -15.80 -6.31 -10.17
CA VAL A 199 -14.73 -5.50 -10.77
C VAL A 199 -13.51 -5.56 -9.88
N PHE A 200 -12.41 -6.08 -10.40
CA PHE A 200 -11.11 -6.08 -9.75
C PHE A 200 -10.27 -4.91 -10.25
N ILE A 201 -9.89 -4.00 -9.35
CA ILE A 201 -9.07 -2.82 -9.69
C ILE A 201 -7.67 -3.03 -9.14
N LEU A 202 -6.75 -3.45 -9.99
CA LEU A 202 -5.41 -3.89 -9.59
C LEU A 202 -4.40 -2.75 -9.76
N ARG A 203 -4.17 -1.98 -8.68
CA ARG A 203 -3.23 -0.86 -8.58
C ARG A 203 -1.94 -1.26 -7.88
N SER A 204 -0.85 -0.53 -8.12
CA SER A 204 0.43 -0.73 -7.41
C SER A 204 0.34 -0.37 -5.92
N THR A 205 -0.57 0.54 -5.56
CA THR A 205 -0.78 0.97 -4.16
C THR A 205 -2.26 0.87 -3.80
N ILE A 206 -2.53 0.43 -2.58
CA ILE A 206 -3.88 0.40 -2.01
C ILE A 206 -4.11 1.72 -1.27
N ALA A 207 -5.32 2.27 -1.41
CA ALA A 207 -5.70 3.45 -0.64
C ALA A 207 -5.60 3.17 0.86
N PRO A 208 -5.06 4.09 1.67
CA PRO A 208 -4.86 3.86 3.10
C PRO A 208 -6.12 3.41 3.85
N ASN A 209 -7.27 3.97 3.51
CA ASN A 209 -8.57 3.60 4.08
C ASN A 209 -9.09 2.23 3.59
N SER A 210 -8.57 1.71 2.48
CA SER A 210 -8.86 0.33 2.04
C SER A 210 -7.95 -0.68 2.75
N PHE A 211 -6.74 -0.27 3.11
CA PHE A 211 -5.82 -1.09 3.92
C PHE A 211 -6.29 -1.19 5.38
N LEU A 212 -6.78 -0.09 5.94
CA LEU A 212 -7.40 0.02 7.28
C LEU A 212 -8.67 0.88 7.20
N PRO A 213 -9.87 0.27 7.13
CA PRO A 213 -11.12 1.00 6.85
C PRO A 213 -11.46 2.14 7.80
N SER A 214 -11.03 2.05 9.07
CA SER A 214 -11.27 3.10 10.08
C SER A 214 -10.20 4.19 10.09
N LEU A 215 -9.24 4.16 9.16
CA LEU A 215 -8.15 5.14 9.10
C LEU A 215 -8.68 6.48 8.59
N GLU A 216 -8.51 7.55 9.36
CA GLU A 216 -8.89 8.88 8.95
C GLU A 216 -7.96 9.40 7.85
N THR A 217 -8.59 9.84 6.75
CA THR A 217 -7.88 10.44 5.62
C THR A 217 -8.54 11.75 5.23
N LYS A 218 -7.74 12.71 4.79
CA LYS A 218 -8.20 14.01 4.26
C LYS A 218 -7.48 14.29 2.95
N ASP A 219 -8.21 14.57 1.90
CA ASP A 219 -7.66 14.84 0.55
C ASP A 219 -6.70 13.73 0.06
N GLY A 220 -7.00 12.47 0.41
CA GLY A 220 -6.19 11.30 0.05
C GLY A 220 -4.92 11.10 0.91
N GLN A 221 -4.71 11.94 1.92
CA GLN A 221 -3.59 11.88 2.85
C GLN A 221 -4.03 11.30 4.19
N ILE A 222 -3.15 10.55 4.85
CA ILE A 222 -3.39 10.02 6.18
C ILE A 222 -3.28 11.15 7.20
N VAL A 223 -4.31 11.35 8.00
CA VAL A 223 -4.28 12.35 9.08
C VAL A 223 -3.42 11.83 10.22
N VAL A 224 -2.43 12.63 10.61
CA VAL A 224 -1.54 12.33 11.73
C VAL A 224 -1.39 13.54 12.66
N ASP A 225 -1.08 13.26 13.92
CA ASP A 225 -0.68 14.31 14.87
C ASP A 225 0.82 14.67 14.71
N SER A 226 1.30 15.61 15.52
CA SER A 226 2.72 16.04 15.53
C SER A 226 3.70 14.93 15.91
N THR A 227 3.22 13.79 16.40
CA THR A 227 4.01 12.62 16.78
C THR A 227 3.84 11.45 15.79
N MET A 228 3.26 11.70 14.62
CA MET A 228 2.98 10.73 13.56
C MET A 228 1.95 9.64 13.95
N LYS A 229 1.13 9.84 14.98
CA LYS A 229 0.03 8.94 15.34
C LYS A 229 -1.16 9.20 14.43
N THR A 230 -1.81 8.13 13.99
CA THR A 230 -3.05 8.19 13.22
C THR A 230 -4.28 8.16 14.14
N SER A 231 -5.47 8.16 13.57
CA SER A 231 -6.74 7.95 14.29
C SER A 231 -6.87 6.56 14.92
N ILE A 232 -6.04 5.59 14.54
CA ILE A 232 -6.08 4.22 15.03
C ILE A 232 -4.94 3.99 16.02
N LYS A 233 -5.26 3.59 17.25
CA LYS A 233 -4.26 3.26 18.28
C LYS A 233 -3.34 2.14 17.79
N GLY A 234 -2.02 2.34 17.88
CA GLY A 234 -1.01 1.39 17.40
C GLY A 234 -0.68 1.52 15.91
N VAL A 235 -1.31 2.45 15.20
CA VAL A 235 -1.01 2.75 13.79
C VAL A 235 -0.44 4.15 13.66
N PHE A 236 0.67 4.24 12.93
CA PHE A 236 1.43 5.47 12.67
C PHE A 236 1.57 5.65 11.16
N ALA A 237 1.83 6.87 10.71
CA ALA A 237 2.12 7.12 9.29
C ALA A 237 3.20 8.18 9.13
N ALA A 238 4.00 8.07 8.04
CA ALA A 238 5.11 8.98 7.78
C ALA A 238 5.44 9.08 6.29
N GLY A 239 6.03 10.20 5.89
CA GLY A 239 6.40 10.49 4.51
C GLY A 239 5.23 11.01 3.69
N ASP A 240 5.34 10.92 2.37
CA ASP A 240 4.44 11.58 1.43
C ASP A 240 2.96 11.19 1.57
N CYS A 241 2.66 10.04 2.18
CA CYS A 241 1.29 9.63 2.47
C CYS A 241 0.59 10.50 3.53
N THR A 242 1.35 11.30 4.29
CA THR A 242 0.81 12.24 5.29
C THR A 242 0.70 13.67 4.79
N GLY A 243 1.16 13.94 3.57
CA GLY A 243 1.02 15.25 2.92
C GLY A 243 2.33 15.90 2.49
N ARG A 244 2.19 17.12 1.95
CA ARG A 244 3.32 17.95 1.49
C ARG A 244 4.12 18.54 2.65
N PRO A 245 5.41 18.89 2.41
CA PRO A 245 6.14 18.82 1.15
C PRO A 245 6.71 17.41 0.89
N TYR A 246 6.65 16.96 -0.36
CA TYR A 246 7.19 15.66 -0.80
C TYR A 246 8.71 15.75 -0.97
N GLN A 247 9.43 15.57 0.12
CA GLN A 247 10.89 15.70 0.20
C GLN A 247 11.50 14.51 0.93
N ILE A 248 12.61 13.98 0.43
CA ILE A 248 13.32 12.84 1.03
C ILE A 248 13.67 13.15 2.50
N ALA A 249 14.22 14.34 2.77
CA ALA A 249 14.61 14.73 4.13
C ALA A 249 13.42 14.80 5.10
N VAL A 250 12.26 15.28 4.64
CA VAL A 250 11.02 15.31 5.44
C VAL A 250 10.55 13.88 5.71
N ALA A 251 10.51 13.04 4.70
CA ALA A 251 10.10 11.64 4.82
C ALA A 251 10.99 10.88 5.81
N VAL A 252 12.32 11.06 5.73
CA VAL A 252 13.30 10.47 6.68
C VAL A 252 13.04 10.94 8.11
N GLY A 253 12.85 12.25 8.32
CA GLY A 253 12.55 12.82 9.64
C GLY A 253 11.25 12.31 10.24
N GLN A 254 10.18 12.27 9.44
CA GLN A 254 8.88 11.73 9.85
C GLN A 254 8.96 10.23 10.17
N GLY A 255 9.68 9.43 9.36
CA GLY A 255 9.90 8.01 9.60
C GLY A 255 10.60 7.74 10.94
N ASN A 256 11.63 8.53 11.24
CA ASN A 256 12.31 8.49 12.54
C ASN A 256 11.32 8.77 13.70
N LEU A 257 10.53 9.83 13.58
CA LEU A 257 9.56 10.22 14.61
C LEU A 257 8.46 9.17 14.80
N ALA A 258 7.92 8.61 13.72
CA ALA A 258 6.93 7.55 13.76
C ALA A 258 7.45 6.31 14.50
N ALA A 259 8.70 5.92 14.26
CA ALA A 259 9.33 4.78 14.95
C ALA A 259 9.58 5.04 16.45
N ILE A 260 9.93 6.28 16.83
CA ILE A 260 10.03 6.68 18.23
C ILE A 260 8.66 6.52 18.90
N SER A 261 7.61 7.04 18.27
CA SER A 261 6.25 6.99 18.81
C SER A 261 5.70 5.56 18.89
N ALA A 262 5.94 4.75 17.85
CA ALA A 262 5.55 3.34 17.84
C ALA A 262 6.27 2.53 18.94
N SER A 263 7.57 2.80 19.14
CA SER A 263 8.35 2.15 20.20
C SER A 263 7.83 2.51 21.59
N ALA A 264 7.52 3.79 21.84
CA ALA A 264 6.94 4.26 23.09
C ALA A 264 5.56 3.64 23.35
N TYR A 265 4.72 3.56 22.32
CA TYR A 265 3.41 2.89 22.39
C TYR A 265 3.52 1.43 22.85
N ILE A 266 4.46 0.66 22.25
CA ILE A 266 4.69 -0.75 22.60
C ILE A 266 5.19 -0.88 24.05
N GLU A 267 5.91 0.11 24.57
CA GLU A 267 6.42 0.16 25.95
C GLU A 267 5.38 0.66 26.97
N GLY A 268 4.17 1.03 26.52
CA GLY A 268 3.12 1.56 27.39
C GLY A 268 3.37 2.99 27.89
N LYS A 269 4.13 3.78 27.13
CA LYS A 269 4.52 5.17 27.44
C LYS A 269 3.73 6.20 26.64
#